data_eb691c12e66f6785b1eba07cf120fd74
#
_entry.id   eb691c12e66f6785b1eba07cf120fd74
#
_cell.length_a   1.000
_cell.length_b   1.000
_cell.length_c   1.000
_cell.angle_alpha   90.00
_cell.angle_beta   90.00
_cell.angle_gamma   90.00
#
_symmetry.space_group_name_H-M   'P 1'
#
loop_
_entity.id
_entity.type
_entity.pdbx_description
1 polymer ?
#
loop_
_entity_poly.entity_id
_entity_poly.type
_entity_poly.pdbx_seq_one_letter_code
_entity_poly.pdbx_strand_id
1 'polypeptide(L)'
;MNPIQGTKILITGGAGFVGSTTADQLLDAGAAEVRILDNLVRGNMRNLESAKKKGDVVVIEGDIRDTDAVDNAVEGVDYVFHQAALRITRCAEAPREAIQVLIDGTSNVLESAVRHKVKKIVAASSASVYGDPSYLPMDENHPFNNRTLYGAGKIANEQMLRAYYEMFKLPYVAFRYFNIYGPRMDIDGVYTEVLIRWMDAIEAGQPPKIFGDGLQSMDFVYVEDVARANVAGLVADATDEVFNVGMGVETTLNTLCHMLLKVSGSNLKPEYHEARKVNNVRARRATTEKAEKMLGFKANVDLEAGLKLLIEWREQTRSELASAVGGTR
;
A
#
# COMPACT_ATOMS: atom_id res chain seq x y z
N MET A 1 15.52 22.93 5.76
CA MET A 1 15.93 22.37 4.44
C MET A 1 15.06 21.13 4.19
N ASN A 2 14.67 20.86 2.93
CA ASN A 2 13.95 19.64 2.60
C ASN A 2 14.89 18.43 2.73
N PRO A 3 14.67 17.47 3.64
CA PRO A 3 15.58 16.35 3.87
C PRO A 3 15.64 15.36 2.68
N ILE A 4 14.75 15.48 1.71
CA ILE A 4 14.70 14.63 0.51
C ILE A 4 15.63 15.17 -0.59
N GLN A 5 15.84 16.49 -0.63
CA GLN A 5 16.59 17.12 -1.71
C GLN A 5 17.99 16.53 -1.86
N GLY A 6 18.31 16.01 -3.03
CA GLY A 6 19.61 15.45 -3.38
C GLY A 6 19.94 14.09 -2.76
N THR A 7 18.98 13.40 -2.12
CA THR A 7 19.19 12.10 -1.50
C THR A 7 18.93 10.94 -2.45
N LYS A 8 19.53 9.79 -2.12
CA LYS A 8 19.25 8.49 -2.75
C LYS A 8 18.34 7.67 -1.87
N ILE A 9 17.28 7.14 -2.43
CA ILE A 9 16.22 6.49 -1.67
C ILE A 9 15.92 5.11 -2.26
N LEU A 10 15.94 4.07 -1.43
CA LEU A 10 15.49 2.74 -1.83
C LEU A 10 14.02 2.54 -1.51
N ILE A 11 13.27 1.94 -2.44
CA ILE A 11 11.92 1.44 -2.21
C ILE A 11 11.91 -0.07 -2.50
N THR A 12 11.75 -0.92 -1.49
CA THR A 12 11.47 -2.34 -1.71
C THR A 12 10.00 -2.53 -2.07
N GLY A 13 9.70 -3.37 -3.06
CA GLY A 13 8.33 -3.44 -3.62
C GLY A 13 7.92 -2.18 -4.39
N GLY A 14 8.91 -1.47 -4.94
CA GLY A 14 8.73 -0.16 -5.54
C GLY A 14 8.03 -0.16 -6.89
N ALA A 15 7.96 -1.30 -7.61
CA ALA A 15 7.17 -1.45 -8.83
C ALA A 15 5.69 -1.78 -8.54
N GLY A 16 5.33 -1.96 -7.27
CA GLY A 16 3.97 -2.18 -6.80
C GLY A 16 3.12 -0.91 -6.75
N PHE A 17 1.87 -1.06 -6.32
CA PHE A 17 0.84 -0.03 -6.23
C PHE A 17 1.28 1.20 -5.41
N VAL A 18 1.57 1.01 -4.12
CA VAL A 18 1.98 2.10 -3.22
C VAL A 18 3.40 2.56 -3.50
N GLY A 19 4.34 1.62 -3.72
CA GLY A 19 5.75 1.93 -3.92
C GLY A 19 6.00 2.83 -5.13
N SER A 20 5.35 2.56 -6.26
CA SER A 20 5.52 3.37 -7.48
C SER A 20 4.90 4.76 -7.34
N THR A 21 3.77 4.90 -6.62
CA THR A 21 3.17 6.21 -6.34
C THR A 21 4.05 7.02 -5.37
N THR A 22 4.68 6.34 -4.40
CA THR A 22 5.65 6.98 -3.50
C THR A 22 6.90 7.44 -4.26
N ALA A 23 7.39 6.65 -5.24
CA ALA A 23 8.52 7.02 -6.09
C ALA A 23 8.27 8.33 -6.85
N ASP A 24 7.08 8.51 -7.43
CA ASP A 24 6.70 9.75 -8.10
C ASP A 24 6.85 10.96 -7.18
N GLN A 25 6.33 10.86 -5.95
CA GLN A 25 6.32 11.99 -5.00
C GLN A 25 7.71 12.29 -4.43
N LEU A 26 8.55 11.27 -4.26
CA LEU A 26 9.94 11.47 -3.81
C LEU A 26 10.76 12.20 -4.86
N LEU A 27 10.59 11.88 -6.14
CA LEU A 27 11.25 12.60 -7.23
C LEU A 27 10.73 14.04 -7.35
N ASP A 28 9.41 14.24 -7.24
CA ASP A 28 8.82 15.59 -7.19
C ASP A 28 9.35 16.41 -5.98
N ALA A 29 9.69 15.75 -4.88
CA ALA A 29 10.28 16.38 -3.70
C ALA A 29 11.80 16.62 -3.83
N GLY A 30 12.43 16.21 -4.93
CA GLY A 30 13.83 16.47 -5.27
C GLY A 30 14.82 15.38 -4.88
N ALA A 31 14.38 14.13 -4.69
CA ALA A 31 15.31 13.01 -4.57
C ALA A 31 16.24 12.94 -5.79
N ALA A 32 17.52 12.71 -5.59
CA ALA A 32 18.50 12.59 -6.66
C ALA A 32 18.40 11.24 -7.40
N GLU A 33 18.09 10.18 -6.66
CA GLU A 33 17.91 8.83 -7.18
C GLU A 33 16.81 8.12 -6.39
N VAL A 34 15.89 7.46 -7.07
CA VAL A 34 14.97 6.50 -6.47
C VAL A 34 15.32 5.11 -6.97
N ARG A 35 15.83 4.28 -6.06
CA ARG A 35 16.18 2.89 -6.35
C ARG A 35 15.02 1.98 -5.99
N ILE A 36 14.67 1.06 -6.88
CA ILE A 36 13.58 0.12 -6.73
C ILE A 36 14.16 -1.28 -6.63
N LEU A 37 13.88 -2.00 -5.54
CA LEU A 37 14.10 -3.44 -5.43
C LEU A 37 12.75 -4.15 -5.49
N ASP A 38 12.50 -4.92 -6.54
CA ASP A 38 11.23 -5.61 -6.75
C ASP A 38 11.46 -6.93 -7.51
N ASN A 39 10.82 -8.01 -7.11
CA ASN A 39 10.91 -9.30 -7.79
C ASN A 39 9.90 -9.44 -8.95
N LEU A 40 9.14 -8.40 -9.24
CA LEU A 40 8.16 -8.27 -10.31
C LEU A 40 7.06 -9.36 -10.32
N VAL A 41 6.93 -10.14 -9.24
CA VAL A 41 5.82 -11.13 -9.12
C VAL A 41 4.46 -10.44 -9.19
N ARG A 42 4.38 -9.20 -8.67
CA ARG A 42 3.20 -8.34 -8.73
C ARG A 42 3.52 -6.91 -9.14
N GLY A 43 4.77 -6.51 -8.97
CA GLY A 43 5.29 -5.26 -9.47
C GLY A 43 5.18 -5.22 -11.00
N ASN A 44 4.87 -4.04 -11.55
CA ASN A 44 4.78 -3.85 -12.98
C ASN A 44 5.65 -2.65 -13.38
N MET A 45 6.55 -2.85 -14.33
CA MET A 45 7.44 -1.81 -14.83
C MET A 45 6.70 -0.58 -15.38
N ARG A 46 5.47 -0.78 -15.89
CA ARG A 46 4.58 0.29 -16.35
C ARG A 46 4.23 1.27 -15.23
N ASN A 47 4.14 0.80 -13.98
CA ASN A 47 3.88 1.67 -12.84
C ASN A 47 5.00 2.69 -12.59
N LEU A 48 6.21 2.43 -13.11
CA LEU A 48 7.39 3.29 -12.94
C LEU A 48 7.60 4.27 -14.09
N GLU A 49 6.77 4.25 -15.14
CA GLU A 49 6.94 5.14 -16.30
C GLU A 49 6.82 6.62 -15.93
N SER A 50 5.91 6.95 -15.01
CA SER A 50 5.77 8.32 -14.51
C SER A 50 7.02 8.75 -13.73
N ALA A 51 7.49 7.92 -12.81
CA ALA A 51 8.69 8.18 -12.02
C ALA A 51 9.94 8.38 -12.91
N LYS A 52 10.13 7.52 -13.92
CA LYS A 52 11.24 7.62 -14.89
C LYS A 52 11.23 8.90 -15.72
N LYS A 53 10.06 9.52 -15.91
CA LYS A 53 9.96 10.82 -16.60
C LYS A 53 10.30 11.99 -15.68
N LYS A 54 10.23 11.80 -14.35
CA LYS A 54 10.46 12.84 -13.35
C LYS A 54 11.92 12.92 -12.89
N GLY A 55 12.65 11.80 -12.91
CA GLY A 55 14.02 11.77 -12.46
C GLY A 55 14.70 10.42 -12.60
N ASP A 56 15.81 10.25 -11.89
CA ASP A 56 16.63 9.03 -11.95
C ASP A 56 15.97 7.88 -11.18
N VAL A 57 15.62 6.82 -11.90
CA VAL A 57 15.01 5.59 -11.34
C VAL A 57 15.87 4.39 -11.72
N VAL A 58 16.54 3.82 -10.72
CA VAL A 58 17.33 2.60 -10.87
C VAL A 58 16.48 1.40 -10.43
N VAL A 59 16.25 0.44 -11.32
CA VAL A 59 15.47 -0.77 -11.00
C VAL A 59 16.40 -1.96 -10.86
N ILE A 60 16.32 -2.61 -9.72
CA ILE A 60 16.99 -3.87 -9.40
C ILE A 60 15.90 -4.94 -9.31
N GLU A 61 15.89 -5.87 -10.26
CA GLU A 61 15.06 -7.06 -10.17
C GLU A 61 15.67 -8.01 -9.14
N GLY A 62 14.97 -8.22 -8.02
CA GLY A 62 15.49 -9.04 -6.93
C GLY A 62 14.46 -9.25 -5.83
N ASP A 63 14.71 -10.25 -5.00
CA ASP A 63 13.83 -10.62 -3.89
C ASP A 63 14.44 -10.20 -2.55
N ILE A 64 13.62 -9.67 -1.64
CA ILE A 64 14.09 -9.27 -0.31
C ILE A 64 14.57 -10.45 0.55
N ARG A 65 14.25 -11.69 0.16
CA ARG A 65 14.79 -12.91 0.78
C ARG A 65 16.24 -13.18 0.43
N ASP A 66 16.73 -12.59 -0.66
CA ASP A 66 18.13 -12.67 -1.09
C ASP A 66 18.93 -11.56 -0.40
N THR A 67 19.82 -11.96 0.51
CA THR A 67 20.63 -11.03 1.32
C THR A 67 21.56 -10.19 0.46
N ASP A 68 22.13 -10.74 -0.60
CA ASP A 68 23.07 -10.04 -1.46
C ASP A 68 22.34 -9.02 -2.34
N ALA A 69 21.16 -9.39 -2.86
CA ALA A 69 20.31 -8.46 -3.61
C ALA A 69 19.87 -7.27 -2.74
N VAL A 70 19.51 -7.52 -1.47
CA VAL A 70 19.14 -6.48 -0.51
C VAL A 70 20.34 -5.60 -0.19
N ASP A 71 21.50 -6.18 0.10
CA ASP A 71 22.70 -5.44 0.48
C ASP A 71 23.16 -4.52 -0.66
N ASN A 72 23.22 -5.02 -1.88
CA ASN A 72 23.51 -4.24 -3.09
C ASN A 72 22.48 -3.11 -3.31
N ALA A 73 21.21 -3.36 -3.02
CA ALA A 73 20.18 -2.35 -3.18
C ALA A 73 20.27 -1.23 -2.12
N VAL A 74 20.66 -1.55 -0.89
CA VAL A 74 20.78 -0.59 0.23
C VAL A 74 22.10 0.18 0.18
N GLU A 75 23.14 -0.35 -0.46
CA GLU A 75 24.45 0.32 -0.50
C GLU A 75 24.36 1.75 -1.04
N GLY A 76 24.81 2.71 -0.26
CA GLY A 76 24.89 4.12 -0.63
C GLY A 76 23.56 4.88 -0.70
N VAL A 77 22.46 4.32 -0.18
CA VAL A 77 21.19 5.06 -0.06
C VAL A 77 21.09 5.77 1.29
N ASP A 78 20.41 6.90 1.31
CA ASP A 78 20.17 7.67 2.53
C ASP A 78 18.97 7.13 3.33
N TYR A 79 17.91 6.69 2.64
CA TYR A 79 16.64 6.29 3.23
C TYR A 79 16.09 5.03 2.58
N VAL A 80 15.28 4.28 3.33
CA VAL A 80 14.60 3.09 2.83
C VAL A 80 13.10 3.19 3.06
N PHE A 81 12.31 2.99 2.00
CA PHE A 81 10.87 2.72 2.07
C PHE A 81 10.64 1.22 1.93
N HIS A 82 10.28 0.56 3.02
CA HIS A 82 10.04 -0.88 3.01
C HIS A 82 8.56 -1.18 2.72
N GLN A 83 8.23 -1.35 1.42
CA GLN A 83 6.87 -1.61 0.94
C GLN A 83 6.65 -3.05 0.46
N ALA A 84 7.73 -3.83 0.29
CA ALA A 84 7.66 -5.22 -0.15
C ALA A 84 6.87 -6.08 0.85
N ALA A 85 5.84 -6.78 0.35
CA ALA A 85 5.02 -7.69 1.14
C ALA A 85 4.21 -8.63 0.23
N LEU A 86 3.75 -9.75 0.79
CA LEU A 86 2.74 -10.60 0.17
C LEU A 86 1.33 -10.12 0.53
N ARG A 87 0.36 -10.42 -0.32
CA ARG A 87 -1.07 -10.21 -0.01
C ARG A 87 -1.56 -11.18 1.05
N ILE A 88 -2.59 -10.79 1.79
CA ILE A 88 -3.25 -11.61 2.81
C ILE A 88 -3.72 -12.97 2.27
N THR A 89 -4.24 -13.01 1.04
CA THR A 89 -4.67 -14.25 0.36
C THR A 89 -3.49 -15.17 0.09
N ARG A 90 -2.38 -14.64 -0.46
CA ARG A 90 -1.18 -15.42 -0.73
C ARG A 90 -0.53 -15.92 0.57
N CYS A 91 -0.58 -15.14 1.64
CA CYS A 91 -0.11 -15.57 2.95
C CYS A 91 -0.90 -16.79 3.48
N ALA A 92 -2.19 -16.88 3.17
CA ALA A 92 -3.02 -18.03 3.56
C ALA A 92 -2.73 -19.27 2.69
N GLU A 93 -2.46 -19.08 1.40
CA GLU A 93 -2.16 -20.16 0.45
C GLU A 93 -0.75 -20.74 0.61
N ALA A 94 0.22 -19.88 0.91
CA ALA A 94 1.63 -20.24 1.04
C ALA A 94 2.23 -19.73 2.37
N PRO A 95 1.86 -20.33 3.52
CA PRO A 95 2.27 -19.85 4.85
C PRO A 95 3.78 -19.77 5.04
N ARG A 96 4.54 -20.72 4.49
CA ARG A 96 6.02 -20.73 4.59
C ARG A 96 6.61 -19.54 3.83
N GLU A 97 6.14 -19.29 2.61
CA GLU A 97 6.58 -18.15 1.82
C GLU A 97 6.24 -16.82 2.53
N ALA A 98 5.07 -16.75 3.18
CA ALA A 98 4.68 -15.57 3.94
C ALA A 98 5.67 -15.27 5.08
N ILE A 99 6.13 -16.28 5.83
CA ILE A 99 7.15 -16.11 6.87
C ILE A 99 8.46 -15.61 6.24
N GLN A 100 8.93 -16.28 5.18
CA GLN A 100 10.17 -15.92 4.52
C GLN A 100 10.16 -14.48 3.99
N VAL A 101 9.06 -14.03 3.38
CA VAL A 101 8.98 -12.66 2.85
C VAL A 101 8.76 -11.65 3.97
N LEU A 102 7.80 -11.88 4.87
CA LEU A 102 7.42 -10.89 5.86
C LEU A 102 8.40 -10.81 7.04
N ILE A 103 9.08 -11.90 7.39
CA ILE A 103 9.99 -11.94 8.52
C ILE A 103 11.44 -11.94 8.05
N ASP A 104 11.88 -12.99 7.34
CA ASP A 104 13.28 -13.11 6.94
C ASP A 104 13.67 -11.98 5.98
N GLY A 105 12.82 -11.66 5.00
CA GLY A 105 13.05 -10.55 4.07
C GLY A 105 13.09 -9.18 4.76
N THR A 106 12.23 -8.95 5.77
CA THR A 106 12.29 -7.71 6.56
C THR A 106 13.57 -7.66 7.39
N SER A 107 14.01 -8.79 7.99
CA SER A 107 15.29 -8.88 8.71
C SER A 107 16.47 -8.47 7.80
N ASN A 108 16.53 -9.02 6.59
CA ASN A 108 17.58 -8.68 5.62
C ASN A 108 17.64 -7.17 5.34
N VAL A 109 16.47 -6.54 5.16
CA VAL A 109 16.40 -5.08 4.91
C VAL A 109 16.90 -4.30 6.13
N LEU A 110 16.51 -4.69 7.36
CA LEU A 110 16.90 -4.01 8.58
C LEU A 110 18.40 -4.17 8.88
N GLU A 111 18.94 -5.39 8.70
CA GLU A 111 20.37 -5.66 8.88
C GLU A 111 21.23 -4.86 7.91
N SER A 112 20.83 -4.85 6.63
CA SER A 112 21.54 -4.06 5.62
C SER A 112 21.43 -2.57 5.87
N ALA A 113 20.25 -2.07 6.31
CA ALA A 113 20.07 -0.67 6.66
C ALA A 113 21.00 -0.23 7.82
N VAL A 114 21.18 -1.08 8.83
CA VAL A 114 22.16 -0.83 9.92
C VAL A 114 23.60 -0.83 9.39
N ARG A 115 23.96 -1.84 8.59
CA ARG A 115 25.31 -1.99 8.00
C ARG A 115 25.71 -0.77 7.19
N HIS A 116 24.79 -0.28 6.34
CA HIS A 116 25.01 0.87 5.45
C HIS A 116 24.63 2.22 6.07
N LYS A 117 24.29 2.26 7.36
CA LYS A 117 23.99 3.49 8.12
C LYS A 117 22.85 4.31 7.50
N VAL A 118 21.80 3.64 7.06
CA VAL A 118 20.57 4.29 6.57
C VAL A 118 20.04 5.25 7.63
N LYS A 119 19.69 6.46 7.23
CA LYS A 119 19.27 7.54 8.14
C LYS A 119 17.89 7.31 8.75
N LYS A 120 16.97 6.71 8.00
CA LYS A 120 15.61 6.38 8.46
C LYS A 120 14.94 5.36 7.56
N ILE A 121 14.08 4.52 8.16
CA ILE A 121 13.18 3.61 7.45
C ILE A 121 11.74 4.11 7.55
N VAL A 122 11.01 4.08 6.43
CA VAL A 122 9.56 4.24 6.36
C VAL A 122 8.95 2.91 5.95
N ALA A 123 8.20 2.28 6.84
CA ALA A 123 7.74 0.91 6.64
C ALA A 123 6.22 0.78 6.46
N ALA A 124 5.80 -0.09 5.56
CA ALA A 124 4.42 -0.45 5.38
C ALA A 124 3.97 -1.46 6.45
N SER A 125 3.11 -1.04 7.37
CA SER A 125 2.28 -1.89 8.19
C SER A 125 0.85 -1.96 7.61
N SER A 126 -0.13 -2.40 8.39
CA SER A 126 -1.49 -2.60 7.90
C SER A 126 -2.51 -2.53 9.04
N ALA A 127 -3.72 -2.04 8.77
CA ALA A 127 -4.87 -2.18 9.66
C ALA A 127 -5.23 -3.64 9.98
N SER A 128 -4.67 -4.60 9.24
CA SER A 128 -4.82 -6.04 9.54
C SER A 128 -4.22 -6.46 10.88
N VAL A 129 -3.33 -5.66 11.48
CA VAL A 129 -2.79 -5.90 12.83
C VAL A 129 -3.88 -5.85 13.89
N TYR A 130 -4.91 -5.04 13.67
CA TYR A 130 -6.03 -4.89 14.60
C TYR A 130 -7.01 -6.06 14.57
N GLY A 131 -7.16 -6.74 13.42
CA GLY A 131 -8.19 -7.77 13.26
C GLY A 131 -9.61 -7.22 13.39
N ASP A 132 -10.45 -7.92 14.18
CA ASP A 132 -11.79 -7.45 14.52
C ASP A 132 -11.70 -6.32 15.54
N PRO A 133 -12.45 -5.20 15.36
CA PRO A 133 -12.35 -4.07 16.25
C PRO A 133 -12.91 -4.36 17.63
N SER A 134 -12.17 -3.97 18.67
CA SER A 134 -12.66 -3.92 20.05
C SER A 134 -13.44 -2.63 20.29
N TYR A 135 -13.13 -1.57 19.58
CA TYR A 135 -13.81 -0.28 19.56
C TYR A 135 -13.55 0.46 18.23
N LEU A 136 -14.38 1.44 17.92
CA LEU A 136 -14.27 2.32 16.76
C LEU A 136 -14.40 3.80 17.18
N PRO A 137 -13.65 4.72 16.56
CA PRO A 137 -12.57 4.47 15.58
C PRO A 137 -11.37 3.77 16.22
N MET A 138 -10.58 3.02 15.41
CA MET A 138 -9.33 2.38 15.84
C MET A 138 -8.23 3.43 15.92
N ASP A 139 -7.59 3.57 17.07
CA ASP A 139 -6.35 4.32 17.26
C ASP A 139 -5.13 3.39 17.26
N GLU A 140 -3.94 3.96 17.36
CA GLU A 140 -2.70 3.18 17.35
C GLU A 140 -2.48 2.36 18.63
N ASN A 141 -3.23 2.66 19.72
CA ASN A 141 -3.24 1.89 20.97
C ASN A 141 -4.26 0.75 20.96
N HIS A 142 -5.08 0.65 19.90
CA HIS A 142 -6.04 -0.44 19.76
C HIS A 142 -5.33 -1.80 19.85
N PRO A 143 -5.85 -2.76 20.65
CA PRO A 143 -5.20 -4.06 20.84
C PRO A 143 -5.10 -4.84 19.54
N PHE A 144 -4.04 -5.63 19.42
CA PHE A 144 -3.87 -6.59 18.32
C PHE A 144 -4.83 -7.77 18.51
N ASN A 145 -5.84 -7.86 17.65
CA ASN A 145 -6.80 -8.96 17.61
C ASN A 145 -6.76 -9.67 16.25
N ASN A 146 -5.57 -9.68 15.63
CA ASN A 146 -5.35 -10.28 14.32
C ASN A 146 -5.54 -11.81 14.36
N ARG A 147 -6.12 -12.36 13.26
CA ARG A 147 -6.31 -13.80 13.05
C ARG A 147 -5.77 -14.28 11.71
N THR A 148 -4.88 -13.53 11.09
CA THR A 148 -4.30 -13.86 9.78
C THR A 148 -2.79 -13.89 9.86
N LEU A 149 -2.15 -14.75 9.07
CA LEU A 149 -0.69 -14.81 9.00
C LEU A 149 -0.09 -13.48 8.47
N TYR A 150 -0.79 -12.82 7.55
CA TYR A 150 -0.41 -11.50 7.07
C TYR A 150 -0.34 -10.45 8.21
N GLY A 151 -1.41 -10.36 9.00
CA GLY A 151 -1.42 -9.41 10.13
C GLY A 151 -0.41 -9.78 11.21
N ALA A 152 -0.19 -11.09 11.48
CA ALA A 152 0.87 -11.54 12.40
C ALA A 152 2.26 -11.11 11.89
N GLY A 153 2.54 -11.26 10.59
CA GLY A 153 3.79 -10.78 9.99
C GLY A 153 3.94 -9.26 10.10
N LYS A 154 2.86 -8.49 9.89
CA LYS A 154 2.92 -7.03 10.04
C LYS A 154 3.13 -6.59 11.49
N ILE A 155 2.54 -7.28 12.47
CA ILE A 155 2.84 -7.07 13.90
C ILE A 155 4.32 -7.34 14.18
N ALA A 156 4.84 -8.47 13.67
CA ALA A 156 6.24 -8.80 13.84
C ALA A 156 7.16 -7.73 13.21
N ASN A 157 6.83 -7.21 12.02
CA ASN A 157 7.61 -6.15 11.38
C ASN A 157 7.67 -4.88 12.24
N GLU A 158 6.55 -4.45 12.84
CA GLU A 158 6.54 -3.30 13.76
C GLU A 158 7.43 -3.55 14.98
N GLN A 159 7.40 -4.77 15.55
CA GLN A 159 8.24 -5.12 16.69
C GLN A 159 9.73 -5.25 16.32
N MET A 160 10.04 -5.75 15.13
CA MET A 160 11.42 -5.80 14.62
C MET A 160 11.98 -4.37 14.42
N LEU A 161 11.22 -3.48 13.81
CA LEU A 161 11.62 -2.07 13.64
C LEU A 161 11.95 -1.42 14.99
N ARG A 162 11.08 -1.62 15.99
CA ARG A 162 11.28 -1.12 17.35
C ARG A 162 12.54 -1.71 17.99
N ALA A 163 12.76 -3.03 17.86
CA ALA A 163 13.94 -3.69 18.38
C ALA A 163 15.24 -3.14 17.73
N TYR A 164 15.23 -2.92 16.41
CA TYR A 164 16.37 -2.35 15.70
C TYR A 164 16.63 -0.90 16.08
N TYR A 165 15.59 -0.11 16.34
CA TYR A 165 15.75 1.22 16.91
C TYR A 165 16.40 1.17 18.30
N GLU A 166 15.96 0.30 19.20
CA GLU A 166 16.53 0.15 20.53
C GLU A 166 18.00 -0.33 20.50
N MET A 167 18.28 -1.36 19.67
CA MET A 167 19.61 -1.99 19.61
C MET A 167 20.62 -1.15 18.83
N PHE A 168 20.23 -0.60 17.69
CA PHE A 168 21.14 0.01 16.72
C PHE A 168 20.87 1.49 16.48
N LYS A 169 19.85 2.06 17.11
CA LYS A 169 19.40 3.44 16.91
C LYS A 169 19.02 3.74 15.46
N LEU A 170 18.52 2.74 14.74
CA LEU A 170 18.00 2.90 13.38
C LEU A 170 16.63 3.60 13.42
N PRO A 171 16.51 4.87 13.02
CA PRO A 171 15.24 5.59 13.07
C PRO A 171 14.22 4.98 12.12
N TYR A 172 12.96 4.94 12.56
CA TYR A 172 11.88 4.46 11.70
C TYR A 172 10.55 5.13 12.00
N VAL A 173 9.64 5.07 11.03
CA VAL A 173 8.20 5.19 11.19
C VAL A 173 7.52 4.06 10.44
N ALA A 174 6.40 3.57 10.97
CA ALA A 174 5.59 2.56 10.29
C ALA A 174 4.14 3.05 10.12
N PHE A 175 3.53 2.68 9.00
CA PHE A 175 2.19 3.11 8.65
C PHE A 175 1.22 1.93 8.57
N ARG A 176 0.21 1.92 9.42
CA ARG A 176 -0.92 0.99 9.35
C ARG A 176 -1.91 1.48 8.31
N TYR A 177 -1.70 1.07 7.07
CA TYR A 177 -2.60 1.44 5.97
C TYR A 177 -3.96 0.77 6.14
N PHE A 178 -5.02 1.56 5.98
CA PHE A 178 -6.38 1.07 5.84
C PHE A 178 -6.64 0.62 4.40
N ASN A 179 -7.85 0.66 3.89
CA ASN A 179 -8.14 0.10 2.56
C ASN A 179 -7.70 1.07 1.45
N ILE A 180 -6.54 0.81 0.87
CA ILE A 180 -5.99 1.66 -0.19
C ILE A 180 -6.69 1.36 -1.52
N TYR A 181 -7.04 2.40 -2.27
CA TYR A 181 -7.57 2.30 -3.62
C TYR A 181 -7.01 3.40 -4.52
N GLY A 182 -7.07 3.22 -5.84
CA GLY A 182 -6.63 4.23 -6.82
C GLY A 182 -5.89 3.64 -8.02
N PRO A 183 -5.33 4.49 -8.88
CA PRO A 183 -4.51 4.11 -10.03
C PRO A 183 -3.38 3.15 -9.67
N ARG A 184 -3.02 2.26 -10.60
CA ARG A 184 -2.02 1.18 -10.44
C ARG A 184 -2.44 0.03 -9.51
N MET A 185 -3.73 -0.02 -9.11
CA MET A 185 -4.28 -1.25 -8.54
C MET A 185 -4.10 -2.41 -9.52
N ASP A 186 -3.96 -3.62 -8.96
CA ASP A 186 -3.86 -4.84 -9.76
C ASP A 186 -5.19 -5.12 -10.47
N ILE A 187 -5.21 -5.00 -11.79
CA ILE A 187 -6.41 -5.21 -12.62
C ILE A 187 -6.46 -6.61 -13.24
N ASP A 188 -5.36 -7.35 -13.24
CA ASP A 188 -5.22 -8.64 -13.94
C ASP A 188 -5.16 -9.85 -13.00
N GLY A 189 -5.15 -9.64 -11.70
CA GLY A 189 -4.95 -10.69 -10.70
C GLY A 189 -6.20 -11.53 -10.42
N VAL A 190 -6.02 -12.82 -10.16
CA VAL A 190 -7.09 -13.74 -9.72
C VAL A 190 -7.78 -13.25 -8.43
N TYR A 191 -7.05 -12.48 -7.61
CA TYR A 191 -7.50 -11.91 -6.34
C TYR A 191 -7.63 -10.39 -6.40
N THR A 192 -8.25 -9.88 -7.45
CA THR A 192 -8.53 -8.45 -7.58
C THR A 192 -9.46 -7.96 -6.46
N GLU A 193 -9.24 -6.73 -6.05
CA GLU A 193 -10.06 -6.08 -5.03
C GLU A 193 -11.51 -5.91 -5.51
N VAL A 194 -12.44 -5.75 -4.57
CA VAL A 194 -13.87 -5.66 -4.87
C VAL A 194 -14.19 -4.56 -5.89
N LEU A 195 -13.50 -3.42 -5.83
CA LEU A 195 -13.69 -2.31 -6.77
C LEU A 195 -13.40 -2.72 -8.22
N ILE A 196 -12.29 -3.41 -8.47
CA ILE A 196 -11.92 -3.85 -9.82
C ILE A 196 -12.96 -4.84 -10.37
N ARG A 197 -13.38 -5.81 -9.54
CA ARG A 197 -14.43 -6.77 -9.94
C ARG A 197 -15.76 -6.11 -10.27
N TRP A 198 -16.14 -5.09 -9.51
CA TRP A 198 -17.37 -4.35 -9.79
C TRP A 198 -17.24 -3.50 -11.05
N MET A 199 -16.08 -2.88 -11.29
CA MET A 199 -15.81 -2.17 -12.54
C MET A 199 -15.86 -3.12 -13.74
N ASP A 200 -15.28 -4.34 -13.65
CA ASP A 200 -15.37 -5.36 -14.70
C ASP A 200 -16.82 -5.75 -14.99
N ALA A 201 -17.62 -5.96 -13.93
CA ALA A 201 -19.02 -6.30 -14.07
C ALA A 201 -19.82 -5.17 -14.74
N ILE A 202 -19.63 -3.92 -14.30
CA ILE A 202 -20.32 -2.74 -14.85
C ILE A 202 -20.01 -2.57 -16.33
N GLU A 203 -18.76 -2.69 -16.73
CA GLU A 203 -18.35 -2.62 -18.13
C GLU A 203 -18.93 -3.74 -19.00
N ALA A 204 -19.08 -4.94 -18.42
CA ALA A 204 -19.73 -6.07 -19.07
C ALA A 204 -21.26 -5.95 -19.08
N GLY A 205 -21.83 -4.84 -18.58
CA GLY A 205 -23.27 -4.68 -18.45
C GLY A 205 -23.92 -5.63 -17.42
N GLN A 206 -23.11 -6.13 -16.47
CA GLN A 206 -23.55 -7.07 -15.44
C GLN A 206 -23.66 -6.38 -14.06
N PRO A 207 -24.60 -6.80 -13.21
CA PRO A 207 -24.74 -6.27 -11.86
C PRO A 207 -23.47 -6.50 -11.01
N PRO A 208 -22.99 -5.48 -10.26
CA PRO A 208 -22.00 -5.69 -9.22
C PRO A 208 -22.53 -6.66 -8.14
N LYS A 209 -21.71 -7.64 -7.74
CA LYS A 209 -22.09 -8.66 -6.75
C LYS A 209 -21.66 -8.26 -5.35
N ILE A 210 -22.60 -8.14 -4.42
CA ILE A 210 -22.39 -7.91 -3.01
C ILE A 210 -22.63 -9.23 -2.25
N PHE A 211 -21.63 -9.66 -1.47
CA PHE A 211 -21.75 -10.86 -0.64
C PHE A 211 -22.17 -10.47 0.78
N GLY A 212 -23.27 -11.05 1.28
CA GLY A 212 -23.92 -10.68 2.52
C GLY A 212 -24.91 -9.53 2.33
N ASP A 213 -25.14 -8.77 3.40
CA ASP A 213 -26.06 -7.62 3.45
C ASP A 213 -25.44 -6.30 2.94
N GLY A 214 -24.15 -6.30 2.65
CA GLY A 214 -23.40 -5.12 2.21
C GLY A 214 -23.19 -4.06 3.32
N LEU A 215 -23.50 -4.39 4.57
CA LEU A 215 -23.30 -3.49 5.73
C LEU A 215 -21.88 -3.56 6.31
N GLN A 216 -21.06 -4.54 5.87
CA GLN A 216 -19.64 -4.53 6.22
C GLN A 216 -18.98 -3.26 5.69
N SER A 217 -18.20 -2.60 6.55
CA SER A 217 -17.65 -1.29 6.27
C SER A 217 -16.13 -1.24 6.38
N MET A 218 -15.54 -0.36 5.59
CA MET A 218 -14.10 -0.12 5.52
C MET A 218 -13.83 1.37 5.48
N ASP A 219 -12.63 1.74 5.88
CA ASP A 219 -12.05 3.07 5.68
C ASP A 219 -11.21 3.04 4.39
N PHE A 220 -11.65 3.73 3.37
CA PHE A 220 -10.98 3.79 2.06
C PHE A 220 -10.11 5.03 1.98
N VAL A 221 -8.83 4.84 1.64
CA VAL A 221 -7.84 5.90 1.48
C VAL A 221 -7.23 5.86 0.08
N TYR A 222 -7.14 7.02 -0.56
CA TYR A 222 -6.60 7.13 -1.91
C TYR A 222 -5.08 6.96 -1.92
N VAL A 223 -4.56 6.28 -2.94
CA VAL A 223 -3.13 5.88 -2.98
C VAL A 223 -2.16 7.06 -2.93
N GLU A 224 -2.49 8.20 -3.54
CA GLU A 224 -1.63 9.39 -3.47
C GLU A 224 -1.58 9.98 -2.07
N ASP A 225 -2.68 9.89 -1.30
CA ASP A 225 -2.68 10.25 0.12
C ASP A 225 -1.76 9.33 0.93
N VAL A 226 -1.77 8.03 0.63
CA VAL A 226 -0.83 7.08 1.26
C VAL A 226 0.62 7.41 0.93
N ALA A 227 0.91 7.74 -0.33
CA ALA A 227 2.25 8.18 -0.74
C ALA A 227 2.65 9.49 -0.03
N ARG A 228 1.73 10.46 0.11
CA ARG A 228 1.96 11.69 0.90
C ARG A 228 2.25 11.39 2.37
N ALA A 229 1.54 10.42 2.97
CA ALA A 229 1.82 9.98 4.34
C ALA A 229 3.25 9.42 4.45
N ASN A 230 3.68 8.60 3.49
CA ASN A 230 5.03 8.06 3.42
C ASN A 230 6.09 9.18 3.37
N VAL A 231 5.89 10.17 2.49
CA VAL A 231 6.79 11.33 2.37
C VAL A 231 6.79 12.16 3.66
N ALA A 232 5.61 12.43 4.23
CA ALA A 232 5.48 13.15 5.50
C ALA A 232 6.19 12.43 6.66
N GLY A 233 6.08 11.10 6.73
CA GLY A 233 6.78 10.30 7.73
C GLY A 233 8.30 10.30 7.59
N LEU A 234 8.83 10.42 6.36
CA LEU A 234 10.26 10.61 6.15
C LEU A 234 10.72 11.98 6.64
N VAL A 235 9.97 13.03 6.31
CA VAL A 235 10.33 14.43 6.57
C VAL A 235 10.17 14.81 8.04
N ALA A 236 9.18 14.24 8.72
CA ALA A 236 8.90 14.55 10.12
C ALA A 236 10.04 14.07 11.06
N ASP A 237 10.21 14.79 12.15
CA ASP A 237 11.17 14.44 13.22
C ASP A 237 10.67 13.30 14.14
N ALA A 238 9.66 12.57 13.70
CA ALA A 238 9.11 11.42 14.41
C ALA A 238 9.95 10.17 14.18
N THR A 239 10.21 9.42 15.24
CA THR A 239 10.91 8.12 15.21
C THR A 239 10.36 7.20 16.29
N ASP A 240 10.55 5.87 16.15
CA ASP A 240 9.97 4.84 17.01
C ASP A 240 8.44 4.96 17.11
N GLU A 241 7.79 5.24 15.97
CA GLU A 241 6.39 5.57 15.93
C GLU A 241 5.62 4.79 14.85
N VAL A 242 4.37 4.48 15.17
CA VAL A 242 3.43 3.87 14.23
C VAL A 242 2.24 4.80 14.06
N PHE A 243 1.73 4.93 12.83
CA PHE A 243 0.63 5.83 12.49
C PHE A 243 -0.43 5.11 11.65
N ASN A 244 -1.69 5.40 11.94
CA ASN A 244 -2.79 5.03 11.04
C ASN A 244 -2.80 5.94 9.80
N VAL A 245 -3.03 5.32 8.63
CA VAL A 245 -3.28 6.03 7.39
C VAL A 245 -4.60 5.58 6.80
N GLY A 246 -5.59 6.42 6.94
CA GLY A 246 -6.97 6.24 6.50
C GLY A 246 -7.60 7.60 6.22
N MET A 247 -8.84 7.58 5.76
CA MET A 247 -9.66 8.79 5.60
C MET A 247 -10.38 9.18 6.90
N GLY A 248 -10.49 8.24 7.85
CA GLY A 248 -11.29 8.40 9.08
C GLY A 248 -12.79 8.25 8.85
N VAL A 249 -13.21 7.80 7.68
CA VAL A 249 -14.60 7.67 7.25
C VAL A 249 -14.97 6.21 7.05
N GLU A 250 -16.05 5.79 7.69
CA GLU A 250 -16.60 4.46 7.53
C GLU A 250 -17.50 4.40 6.29
N THR A 251 -17.16 3.54 5.33
CA THR A 251 -17.91 3.34 4.10
C THR A 251 -18.37 1.89 3.99
N THR A 252 -19.70 1.66 3.93
CA THR A 252 -20.25 0.32 3.71
C THR A 252 -20.05 -0.13 2.27
N LEU A 253 -20.06 -1.44 2.02
CA LEU A 253 -20.03 -1.96 0.64
C LEU A 253 -21.24 -1.49 -0.17
N ASN A 254 -22.41 -1.31 0.45
CA ASN A 254 -23.57 -0.71 -0.20
C ASN A 254 -23.28 0.71 -0.69
N THR A 255 -22.77 1.56 0.21
CA THR A 255 -22.40 2.94 -0.12
C THR A 255 -21.34 2.98 -1.22
N LEU A 256 -20.30 2.16 -1.11
CA LEU A 256 -19.22 2.07 -2.10
C LEU A 256 -19.75 1.66 -3.48
N CYS A 257 -20.61 0.63 -3.54
CA CYS A 257 -21.18 0.13 -4.78
C CYS A 257 -22.08 1.18 -5.45
N HIS A 258 -22.97 1.82 -4.69
CA HIS A 258 -23.83 2.87 -5.24
C HIS A 258 -23.03 4.07 -5.74
N MET A 259 -21.97 4.46 -5.02
CA MET A 259 -21.08 5.54 -5.45
C MET A 259 -20.34 5.17 -6.74
N LEU A 260 -19.82 3.94 -6.84
CA LEU A 260 -19.16 3.47 -8.05
C LEU A 260 -20.13 3.45 -9.26
N LEU A 261 -21.35 2.95 -9.09
CA LEU A 261 -22.39 2.99 -10.14
C LEU A 261 -22.70 4.42 -10.58
N LYS A 262 -22.84 5.34 -9.61
CA LYS A 262 -23.08 6.78 -9.88
C LYS A 262 -21.96 7.39 -10.72
N VAL A 263 -20.70 7.22 -10.32
CA VAL A 263 -19.56 7.83 -11.01
C VAL A 263 -19.26 7.18 -12.36
N SER A 264 -19.64 5.90 -12.55
CA SER A 264 -19.58 5.19 -13.83
C SER A 264 -20.76 5.52 -14.77
N GLY A 265 -21.71 6.36 -14.35
CA GLY A 265 -22.92 6.63 -15.12
C GLY A 265 -23.81 5.42 -15.36
N SER A 266 -23.70 4.37 -14.55
CA SER A 266 -24.39 3.10 -14.73
C SER A 266 -25.74 3.08 -14.01
N ASN A 267 -26.78 2.60 -14.70
CA ASN A 267 -28.12 2.39 -14.13
C ASN A 267 -28.33 0.98 -13.57
N LEU A 268 -27.29 0.14 -13.53
CA LEU A 268 -27.33 -1.19 -12.96
C LEU A 268 -27.64 -1.13 -11.46
N LYS A 269 -28.20 -2.22 -10.94
CA LYS A 269 -28.43 -2.38 -9.49
C LYS A 269 -27.56 -3.51 -8.98
N PRO A 270 -27.03 -3.41 -7.74
CA PRO A 270 -26.25 -4.50 -7.16
C PRO A 270 -27.10 -5.75 -6.97
N GLU A 271 -26.45 -6.92 -7.12
CA GLU A 271 -27.02 -8.22 -6.85
C GLU A 271 -26.44 -8.78 -5.55
N TYR A 272 -27.30 -9.24 -4.63
CA TYR A 272 -26.88 -9.76 -3.33
C TYR A 272 -26.77 -11.28 -3.34
N HIS A 273 -25.65 -11.79 -2.83
CA HIS A 273 -25.32 -13.21 -2.74
C HIS A 273 -25.10 -13.62 -1.30
N GLU A 274 -25.08 -14.94 -1.03
CA GLU A 274 -24.76 -15.46 0.30
C GLU A 274 -23.42 -14.93 0.83
N ALA A 275 -23.37 -14.65 2.13
CA ALA A 275 -22.18 -14.14 2.78
C ALA A 275 -21.01 -15.14 2.66
N ARG A 276 -19.80 -14.64 2.40
CA ARG A 276 -18.59 -15.46 2.38
C ARG A 276 -18.20 -15.86 3.81
N LYS A 277 -17.72 -17.10 3.97
CA LYS A 277 -17.27 -17.62 5.28
C LYS A 277 -15.86 -17.16 5.69
N VAL A 278 -15.14 -16.41 4.85
CA VAL A 278 -13.73 -16.06 5.03
C VAL A 278 -13.57 -14.56 5.17
N ASN A 279 -12.79 -14.15 6.19
CA ASN A 279 -12.36 -12.76 6.43
C ASN A 279 -13.48 -11.74 6.73
N ASN A 280 -14.38 -12.07 7.65
CA ASN A 280 -15.49 -11.21 8.06
C ASN A 280 -15.07 -10.15 9.09
N VAL A 281 -14.19 -9.22 8.73
CA VAL A 281 -14.05 -8.00 9.51
C VAL A 281 -15.28 -7.12 9.24
N ARG A 282 -16.08 -6.89 10.28
CA ARG A 282 -17.40 -6.25 10.16
C ARG A 282 -17.30 -4.75 9.92
N ALA A 283 -16.33 -4.09 10.54
CA ALA A 283 -16.14 -2.65 10.39
C ALA A 283 -14.67 -2.26 10.60
N ARG A 284 -14.21 -1.26 9.85
CA ARG A 284 -12.90 -0.63 10.04
C ARG A 284 -13.01 0.87 9.82
N ARG A 285 -12.59 1.65 10.82
CA ARG A 285 -12.45 3.10 10.73
C ARG A 285 -11.24 3.54 11.53
N ALA A 286 -10.34 4.29 10.91
CA ALA A 286 -9.17 4.88 11.56
C ALA A 286 -9.53 6.10 12.41
N THR A 287 -8.78 6.30 13.50
CA THR A 287 -8.44 7.64 13.98
C THR A 287 -7.12 8.03 13.32
N THR A 288 -7.05 9.23 12.76
CA THR A 288 -5.87 9.76 12.05
C THR A 288 -5.25 10.97 12.77
N GLU A 289 -5.73 11.28 13.95
CA GLU A 289 -5.32 12.45 14.75
C GLU A 289 -3.82 12.44 15.09
N LYS A 290 -3.23 11.26 15.34
CA LYS A 290 -1.80 11.12 15.63
C LYS A 290 -0.97 11.53 14.42
N ALA A 291 -1.32 11.06 13.22
CA ALA A 291 -0.64 11.44 11.98
C ALA A 291 -0.80 12.93 11.67
N GLU A 292 -1.99 13.50 11.89
CA GLU A 292 -2.23 14.94 11.71
C GLU A 292 -1.38 15.76 12.67
N LYS A 293 -1.33 15.39 13.96
CA LYS A 293 -0.58 16.11 15.00
C LYS A 293 0.94 16.01 14.83
N MET A 294 1.46 14.82 14.55
CA MET A 294 2.92 14.57 14.59
C MET A 294 3.58 14.68 13.21
N LEU A 295 2.84 14.45 12.13
CA LEU A 295 3.37 14.49 10.76
C LEU A 295 2.81 15.64 9.93
N GLY A 296 1.80 16.37 10.45
CA GLY A 296 1.04 17.36 9.65
C GLY A 296 0.27 16.71 8.49
N PHE A 297 0.02 15.40 8.56
CA PHE A 297 -0.60 14.64 7.49
C PHE A 297 -2.09 14.41 7.76
N LYS A 298 -2.89 14.70 6.74
CA LYS A 298 -4.30 14.33 6.66
C LYS A 298 -4.65 13.90 5.24
N ALA A 299 -5.37 12.78 5.09
CA ALA A 299 -5.91 12.36 3.80
C ALA A 299 -6.96 13.39 3.33
N ASN A 300 -6.96 13.74 2.04
CA ASN A 300 -7.80 14.81 1.52
C ASN A 300 -8.54 14.48 0.22
N VAL A 301 -8.29 13.31 -0.38
CA VAL A 301 -9.01 12.87 -1.58
C VAL A 301 -10.27 12.12 -1.13
N ASP A 302 -11.45 12.74 -1.31
CA ASP A 302 -12.71 12.06 -1.01
C ASP A 302 -12.98 10.87 -1.94
N LEU A 303 -13.85 9.96 -1.47
CA LEU A 303 -14.08 8.70 -2.17
C LEU A 303 -14.66 8.89 -3.58
N GLU A 304 -15.55 9.87 -3.79
CA GLU A 304 -16.16 10.11 -5.10
C GLU A 304 -15.11 10.62 -6.10
N ALA A 305 -14.28 11.56 -5.69
CA ALA A 305 -13.17 12.07 -6.51
C ALA A 305 -12.15 10.97 -6.84
N GLY A 306 -11.75 10.19 -5.84
CA GLY A 306 -10.79 9.10 -6.04
C GLY A 306 -11.31 7.97 -6.93
N LEU A 307 -12.62 7.65 -6.88
CA LEU A 307 -13.23 6.68 -7.78
C LEU A 307 -13.27 7.17 -9.24
N LYS A 308 -13.51 8.47 -9.47
CA LYS A 308 -13.42 9.05 -10.83
C LYS A 308 -12.02 8.91 -11.39
N LEU A 309 -11.00 9.28 -10.62
CA LEU A 309 -9.60 9.14 -11.02
C LEU A 309 -9.19 7.67 -11.28
N LEU A 310 -9.72 6.73 -10.50
CA LEU A 310 -9.48 5.30 -10.72
C LEU A 310 -10.11 4.82 -12.04
N ILE A 311 -11.33 5.26 -12.36
CA ILE A 311 -12.02 4.92 -13.62
C ILE A 311 -11.23 5.49 -14.80
N GLU A 312 -10.89 6.78 -14.78
CA GLU A 312 -10.12 7.45 -15.83
C GLU A 312 -8.78 6.75 -16.09
N TRP A 313 -8.04 6.44 -15.04
CA TRP A 313 -6.78 5.70 -15.16
C TRP A 313 -6.96 4.33 -15.80
N ARG A 314 -8.03 3.63 -15.45
CA ARG A 314 -8.31 2.30 -15.98
C ARG A 314 -8.66 2.33 -17.46
N GLU A 315 -9.46 3.28 -17.89
CA GLU A 315 -9.82 3.51 -19.30
C GLU A 315 -8.57 3.82 -20.13
N GLN A 316 -7.70 4.70 -19.64
CA GLN A 316 -6.43 5.04 -20.28
C GLN A 316 -5.53 3.79 -20.41
N THR A 317 -5.34 3.06 -19.32
CA THR A 317 -4.48 1.86 -19.30
C THR A 317 -4.97 0.80 -20.29
N ARG A 318 -6.28 0.58 -20.40
CA ARG A 318 -6.86 -0.36 -21.37
C ARG A 318 -6.67 0.10 -22.82
N SER A 319 -6.85 1.38 -23.08
CA SER A 319 -6.62 1.96 -24.41
C SER A 319 -5.16 1.79 -24.87
N GLU A 320 -4.22 2.04 -23.96
CA GLU A 320 -2.78 1.85 -24.22
C GLU A 320 -2.45 0.38 -24.52
N LEU A 321 -2.99 -0.56 -23.72
CA LEU A 321 -2.82 -1.99 -23.93
C LEU A 321 -3.38 -2.46 -25.27
N ALA A 322 -4.57 -2.01 -25.62
CA ALA A 322 -5.20 -2.35 -26.91
C ALA A 322 -4.38 -1.82 -28.10
N SER A 323 -3.83 -0.61 -27.97
CA SER A 323 -2.99 0.02 -29.00
C SER A 323 -1.64 -0.72 -29.18
N ALA A 324 -1.04 -1.20 -28.09
CA ALA A 324 0.20 -1.97 -28.10
C ALA A 324 0.05 -3.34 -28.80
N VAL A 325 -1.10 -3.99 -28.63
CA VAL A 325 -1.41 -5.29 -29.29
C VAL A 325 -1.77 -5.10 -30.77
N GLY A 326 -2.40 -3.99 -31.13
CA GLY A 326 -2.78 -3.69 -32.52
C GLY A 326 -1.63 -3.21 -33.42
N GLY A 327 -0.53 -2.74 -32.85
CA GLY A 327 0.66 -2.24 -33.57
C GLY A 327 1.66 -3.30 -34.03
N THR A 328 1.41 -4.58 -33.73
CA THR A 328 2.27 -5.74 -34.07
C THR A 328 1.72 -6.59 -35.24
N ARG A 329 0.93 -5.99 -36.13
CA ARG A 329 0.50 -6.65 -37.37
C ARG A 329 1.13 -6.00 -38.61
#